data_1b5c4979f8cba528ff5a56c2ce9766c8
#
_entry.id   1b5c4979f8cba528ff5a56c2ce9766c8
#
_cell.length_a   1.000
_cell.length_b   1.000
_cell.length_c   1.000
_cell.angle_alpha   90.00
_cell.angle_beta   90.00
_cell.angle_gamma   90.00
#
_symmetry.space_group_name_H-M   'P 1'
#
loop_
_entity.id
_entity.type
_entity.pdbx_description
1 polymer ?
#
loop_
_entity_poly.entity_id
_entity_poly.type
_entity_poly.pdbx_seq_one_letter_code
_entity_poly.pdbx_strand_id
1 'polypeptide(L)'
;MIKEFSGVTVWSEDLNNLLPFYRDVLGLKVAMESPGFALLGEDRPDAPALALGTHSEVHGRNTDPARHMVGFTSDNLAADWKRLKEAGVEFIEDPTEYGDDMTIATLKDPEGNLVQLWQYRGKNSRGE
;
A
#
# COMPACT_ATOMS: atom_id res chain seq x y z
N MET A 1 -13.65 -8.25 23.23
CA MET A 1 -13.84 -9.15 22.11
C MET A 1 -13.28 -8.55 20.83
N ILE A 2 -12.48 -9.29 20.10
CA ILE A 2 -11.93 -8.79 18.83
C ILE A 2 -13.04 -8.74 17.80
N LYS A 3 -13.10 -7.65 17.03
CA LYS A 3 -14.22 -7.45 16.10
C LYS A 3 -13.79 -7.46 14.66
N GLU A 4 -13.01 -6.48 14.24
CA GLU A 4 -12.76 -6.33 12.81
C GLU A 4 -11.36 -5.83 12.55
N PHE A 5 -10.96 -5.91 11.30
CA PHE A 5 -9.66 -5.43 10.87
C PHE A 5 -9.68 -3.91 10.79
N SER A 6 -8.75 -3.25 11.48
CA SER A 6 -8.72 -1.79 11.52
C SER A 6 -7.65 -1.20 10.61
N GLY A 7 -6.58 -1.93 10.35
CA GLY A 7 -5.54 -1.41 9.50
C GLY A 7 -4.20 -2.04 9.72
N VAL A 8 -3.22 -1.52 9.03
CA VAL A 8 -1.84 -1.97 9.11
C VAL A 8 -0.96 -0.76 9.41
N THR A 9 0.03 -0.94 10.26
CA THR A 9 1.04 0.09 10.49
C THR A 9 2.36 -0.38 9.89
N VAL A 10 2.95 0.49 9.08
CA VAL A 10 4.29 0.27 8.54
C VAL A 10 5.22 1.24 9.24
N TRP A 11 6.21 0.69 9.92
CA TRP A 11 7.14 1.49 10.71
C TRP A 11 8.42 1.74 9.94
N SER A 12 9.01 2.90 10.17
CA SER A 12 10.26 3.33 9.55
C SER A 12 11.13 3.97 10.61
N GLU A 13 12.40 4.06 10.34
CA GLU A 13 13.25 4.86 11.23
C GLU A 13 12.98 6.35 11.04
N ASP A 14 12.36 6.73 9.92
CA ASP A 14 11.97 8.11 9.67
C ASP A 14 10.77 8.13 8.73
N LEU A 15 9.63 8.59 9.25
CA LEU A 15 8.40 8.67 8.48
C LEU A 15 8.59 9.37 7.12
N ASN A 16 9.48 10.36 7.09
CA ASN A 16 9.69 11.12 5.86
C ASN A 16 10.31 10.30 4.74
N ASN A 17 10.84 9.12 5.05
CA ASN A 17 11.31 8.20 4.01
C ASN A 17 10.16 7.53 3.27
N LEU A 18 9.01 7.39 3.91
CA LEU A 18 7.89 6.64 3.35
C LEU A 18 6.71 7.51 2.94
N LEU A 19 6.40 8.54 3.72
CA LEU A 19 5.17 9.29 3.51
C LEU A 19 5.04 9.88 2.11
N PRO A 20 6.08 10.50 1.54
CA PRO A 20 5.96 11.04 0.18
C PRO A 20 5.62 9.98 -0.86
N PHE A 21 6.13 8.76 -0.69
CA PHE A 21 5.83 7.69 -1.63
C PHE A 21 4.35 7.33 -1.59
N TYR A 22 3.82 7.06 -0.41
CA TYR A 22 2.43 6.63 -0.29
C TYR A 22 1.45 7.76 -0.59
N ARG A 23 1.78 8.97 -0.17
CA ARG A 23 0.91 10.12 -0.40
C ARG A 23 0.98 10.63 -1.83
N ASP A 24 2.21 10.85 -2.34
CA ASP A 24 2.38 11.57 -3.60
C ASP A 24 2.53 10.63 -4.79
N VAL A 25 3.28 9.54 -4.66
CA VAL A 25 3.50 8.62 -5.77
C VAL A 25 2.32 7.67 -5.92
N LEU A 26 1.89 7.02 -4.85
CA LEU A 26 0.71 6.15 -4.91
C LEU A 26 -0.59 6.94 -4.91
N GLY A 27 -0.59 8.15 -4.36
CA GLY A 27 -1.75 9.01 -4.39
C GLY A 27 -2.76 8.74 -3.30
N LEU A 28 -2.34 8.16 -2.18
CA LEU A 28 -3.25 7.88 -1.07
C LEU A 28 -3.57 9.16 -0.32
N LYS A 29 -4.81 9.25 0.13
CA LYS A 29 -5.27 10.42 0.85
C LYS A 29 -4.80 10.36 2.31
N VAL A 30 -4.26 11.48 2.80
CA VAL A 30 -3.86 11.57 4.20
C VAL A 30 -5.08 11.98 5.01
N ALA A 31 -5.48 11.11 5.94
CA ALA A 31 -6.61 11.38 6.81
C ALA A 31 -6.20 12.13 8.07
N MET A 32 -4.97 11.87 8.55
CA MET A 32 -4.47 12.53 9.74
C MET A 32 -2.95 12.48 9.72
N GLU A 33 -2.33 13.55 10.17
CA GLU A 33 -0.87 13.62 10.20
C GLU A 33 -0.43 14.36 11.45
N SER A 34 0.61 13.83 12.10
CA SER A 34 1.26 14.48 13.24
C SER A 34 2.74 14.19 13.13
N PRO A 35 3.59 14.82 13.94
CA PRO A 35 5.02 14.52 13.86
C PRO A 35 5.26 13.03 14.13
N GLY A 36 5.91 12.36 13.16
CA GLY A 36 6.26 10.97 13.29
C GLY A 36 5.14 9.98 13.04
N PHE A 37 3.96 10.43 12.58
CA PHE A 37 2.84 9.50 12.38
C PHE A 37 1.85 10.05 11.37
N ALA A 38 1.31 9.17 10.52
CA ALA A 38 0.29 9.55 9.55
C ALA A 38 -0.67 8.38 9.33
N LEU A 39 -1.94 8.73 9.14
CA LEU A 39 -2.97 7.77 8.71
C LEU A 39 -3.39 8.12 7.29
N LEU A 40 -3.42 7.11 6.43
CA LEU A 40 -3.79 7.28 5.04
C LEU A 40 -4.93 6.34 4.70
N GLY A 41 -5.78 6.77 3.77
CA GLY A 41 -6.89 5.97 3.30
C GLY A 41 -8.17 6.76 3.23
N GLU A 42 -9.29 6.03 3.30
CA GLU A 42 -10.60 6.64 3.23
C GLU A 42 -10.95 7.37 4.52
N ASP A 43 -11.58 8.51 4.37
CA ASP A 43 -12.02 9.30 5.53
C ASP A 43 -13.38 8.79 6.02
N ARG A 44 -13.40 7.54 6.47
CA ARG A 44 -14.58 6.89 7.02
C ARG A 44 -14.21 6.16 8.29
N PRO A 45 -15.04 6.23 9.34
CA PRO A 45 -14.69 5.60 10.63
C PRO A 45 -14.49 4.10 10.55
N ASP A 46 -15.17 3.42 9.61
CA ASP A 46 -15.15 1.97 9.51
C ASP A 46 -14.23 1.46 8.41
N ALA A 47 -13.53 2.35 7.71
CA ALA A 47 -12.63 1.93 6.65
C ALA A 47 -11.27 1.55 7.24
N PRO A 48 -10.65 0.47 6.78
CA PRO A 48 -9.29 0.15 7.20
C PRO A 48 -8.33 1.28 6.78
N ALA A 49 -7.34 1.53 7.60
CA ALA A 49 -6.36 2.58 7.35
C ALA A 49 -4.96 2.00 7.22
N LEU A 50 -4.12 2.68 6.45
CA LEU A 50 -2.69 2.45 6.47
C LEU A 50 -2.07 3.50 7.37
N ALA A 51 -1.37 3.05 8.41
CA ALA A 51 -0.64 3.94 9.29
C ALA A 51 0.84 3.87 8.94
N LEU A 52 1.49 5.01 8.90
CA LEU A 52 2.93 5.09 8.72
C LEU A 52 3.49 5.80 9.95
N GLY A 53 4.59 5.29 10.49
CA GLY A 53 5.13 5.91 11.70
C GLY A 53 6.63 5.71 11.85
N THR A 54 7.21 6.57 12.68
CA THR A 54 8.60 6.47 13.08
C THR A 54 8.70 5.64 14.35
N HIS A 55 9.59 4.65 14.35
CA HIS A 55 9.76 3.76 15.49
C HIS A 55 11.25 3.64 15.82
N SER A 56 11.57 3.83 17.08
CA SER A 56 12.98 3.90 17.51
C SER A 56 13.74 2.59 17.31
N GLU A 57 13.05 1.48 17.19
CA GLU A 57 13.69 0.17 17.02
C GLU A 57 13.75 -0.29 15.58
N VAL A 58 13.30 0.54 14.63
CA VAL A 58 13.31 0.20 13.22
C VAL A 58 14.45 0.93 12.53
N HIS A 59 15.29 0.19 11.84
CA HIS A 59 16.47 0.75 11.18
C HIS A 59 16.63 0.16 9.78
N GLY A 60 16.94 1.03 8.83
CA GLY A 60 17.27 0.62 7.48
C GLY A 60 16.11 0.03 6.70
N ARG A 61 16.47 -0.79 5.73
CA ARG A 61 15.50 -1.38 4.82
C ARG A 61 14.90 -2.65 5.41
N ASN A 62 13.70 -2.98 4.94
CA ASN A 62 13.05 -4.22 5.34
C ASN A 62 13.82 -5.41 4.77
N THR A 63 14.30 -6.30 5.63
CA THR A 63 15.09 -7.46 5.23
C THR A 63 14.24 -8.71 5.04
N ASP A 64 12.94 -8.66 5.31
CA ASP A 64 12.04 -9.80 5.16
C ASP A 64 10.70 -9.32 4.59
N PRO A 65 10.72 -8.63 3.42
CA PRO A 65 9.53 -7.91 2.97
C PRO A 65 8.40 -8.80 2.47
N ALA A 66 8.71 -10.05 2.09
CA ALA A 66 7.67 -10.93 1.59
C ALA A 66 6.76 -11.47 2.68
N ARG A 67 7.15 -11.29 3.97
CA ARG A 67 6.36 -11.83 5.08
C ARG A 67 5.01 -11.13 5.22
N HIS A 68 4.98 -9.83 4.98
CA HIS A 68 3.75 -9.03 5.07
C HIS A 68 3.72 -8.03 3.93
N MET A 69 2.65 -8.03 3.18
CA MET A 69 2.46 -7.11 2.06
C MET A 69 1.15 -6.38 2.23
N VAL A 70 1.18 -5.05 2.06
CA VAL A 70 -0.03 -4.24 2.11
C VAL A 70 -0.63 -4.22 0.72
N GLY A 71 -1.93 -4.45 0.61
CA GLY A 71 -2.60 -4.46 -0.68
C GLY A 71 -3.58 -3.31 -0.83
N PHE A 72 -3.60 -2.72 -2.01
CA PHE A 72 -4.54 -1.66 -2.36
C PHE A 72 -5.32 -2.09 -3.59
N THR A 73 -6.57 -1.66 -3.67
CA THR A 73 -7.41 -1.93 -4.83
C THR A 73 -7.15 -0.89 -5.91
N SER A 74 -7.04 -1.34 -7.14
CA SER A 74 -6.95 -0.47 -8.31
C SER A 74 -8.12 -0.78 -9.22
N ASP A 75 -8.77 0.26 -9.74
CA ASP A 75 -9.84 0.06 -10.72
C ASP A 75 -9.32 0.06 -12.15
N ASN A 76 -8.04 0.36 -12.34
CA ASN A 76 -7.37 0.26 -13.64
C ASN A 76 -5.89 -0.01 -13.44
N LEU A 77 -5.57 -1.27 -13.21
CA LEU A 77 -4.21 -1.65 -12.84
C LEU A 77 -3.22 -1.40 -13.97
N ALA A 78 -3.63 -1.60 -15.21
CA ALA A 78 -2.74 -1.34 -16.35
C ALA A 78 -2.30 0.12 -16.39
N ALA A 79 -3.24 1.05 -16.15
CA ALA A 79 -2.94 2.47 -16.15
C ALA A 79 -2.07 2.85 -14.94
N ASP A 80 -2.38 2.32 -13.78
CA ASP A 80 -1.59 2.59 -12.58
C ASP A 80 -0.17 2.04 -12.73
N TRP A 81 -0.05 0.83 -13.26
CA TRP A 81 1.26 0.21 -13.49
C TRP A 81 2.11 1.10 -14.41
N LYS A 82 1.52 1.55 -15.52
CA LYS A 82 2.24 2.39 -16.47
C LYS A 82 2.69 3.68 -15.82
N ARG A 83 1.78 4.34 -15.10
CA ARG A 83 2.08 5.61 -14.44
C ARG A 83 3.18 5.45 -13.39
N LEU A 84 3.09 4.39 -12.60
CA LEU A 84 4.06 4.17 -11.53
C LEU A 84 5.43 3.79 -12.10
N LYS A 85 5.47 3.01 -13.16
CA LYS A 85 6.75 2.71 -13.80
C LYS A 85 7.40 3.96 -14.36
N GLU A 86 6.63 4.83 -14.95
CA GLU A 86 7.15 6.10 -15.46
C GLU A 86 7.62 7.00 -14.32
N ALA A 87 7.07 6.85 -13.14
CA ALA A 87 7.52 7.59 -11.96
C ALA A 87 8.74 6.95 -11.29
N GLY A 88 9.26 5.85 -11.82
CA GLY A 88 10.47 5.23 -11.29
C GLY A 88 10.21 4.14 -10.25
N VAL A 89 8.97 3.72 -10.07
CA VAL A 89 8.66 2.67 -9.11
C VAL A 89 9.16 1.32 -9.62
N GLU A 90 9.78 0.56 -8.73
CA GLU A 90 10.29 -0.77 -9.08
C GLU A 90 9.19 -1.80 -8.83
N PHE A 91 8.80 -2.54 -9.87
CA PHE A 91 7.89 -3.66 -9.74
C PHE A 91 8.69 -4.96 -9.70
N ILE A 92 8.40 -5.80 -8.72
CA ILE A 92 8.99 -7.14 -8.71
C ILE A 92 8.08 -8.14 -9.40
N GLU A 93 6.81 -7.79 -9.58
CA GLU A 93 5.88 -8.57 -10.39
C GLU A 93 4.99 -7.60 -11.15
N ASP A 94 5.02 -7.68 -12.48
CA ASP A 94 4.13 -6.91 -13.32
C ASP A 94 2.71 -7.48 -13.21
N PRO A 95 1.69 -6.75 -13.67
CA PRO A 95 0.31 -7.25 -13.56
C PRO A 95 0.17 -8.67 -14.09
N THR A 96 -0.30 -9.56 -13.24
CA THR A 96 -0.41 -10.99 -13.50
C THR A 96 -1.78 -11.46 -13.09
N GLU A 97 -2.39 -12.31 -13.92
CA GLU A 97 -3.72 -12.85 -13.63
C GLU A 97 -3.62 -13.99 -12.62
N TYR A 98 -4.50 -13.90 -11.62
CA TYR A 98 -4.63 -14.93 -10.60
C TYR A 98 -6.08 -15.42 -10.60
N GLY A 99 -6.30 -16.66 -11.01
CA GLY A 99 -7.63 -17.17 -11.15
C GLY A 99 -8.38 -16.47 -12.27
N ASP A 100 -9.70 -16.44 -12.16
CA ASP A 100 -10.54 -15.90 -13.22
C ASP A 100 -10.92 -14.44 -13.03
N ASP A 101 -10.73 -13.91 -11.81
CA ASP A 101 -11.33 -12.62 -11.49
C ASP A 101 -10.38 -11.62 -10.86
N MET A 102 -9.07 -11.91 -10.81
CA MET A 102 -8.16 -11.02 -10.12
C MET A 102 -6.85 -10.85 -10.86
N THR A 103 -6.37 -9.63 -10.91
CA THR A 103 -5.04 -9.30 -11.40
C THR A 103 -4.26 -8.60 -10.29
N ILE A 104 -3.01 -9.00 -10.08
CA ILE A 104 -2.18 -8.47 -9.02
C ILE A 104 -0.83 -8.04 -9.57
N ALA A 105 -0.33 -6.92 -9.11
CA ALA A 105 1.04 -6.50 -9.35
C ALA A 105 1.70 -6.24 -7.99
N THR A 106 3.00 -6.40 -7.91
CA THR A 106 3.75 -6.18 -6.67
C THR A 106 4.89 -5.22 -6.92
N LEU A 107 5.01 -4.23 -6.07
CA LEU A 107 6.02 -3.18 -6.19
C LEU A 107 6.74 -2.99 -4.86
N LYS A 108 7.84 -2.24 -4.92
CA LYS A 108 8.61 -1.91 -3.72
C LYS A 108 8.38 -0.46 -3.33
N ASP A 109 8.28 -0.24 -2.03
CA ASP A 109 8.32 1.13 -1.52
C ASP A 109 9.79 1.55 -1.29
N PRO A 110 10.05 2.79 -0.89
CA PRO A 110 11.44 3.27 -0.76
C PRO A 110 12.29 2.52 0.26
N GLU A 111 11.68 1.81 1.19
CA GLU A 111 12.45 1.06 2.19
C GLU A 111 12.40 -0.44 1.94
N GLY A 112 11.97 -0.83 0.74
CA GLY A 112 11.99 -2.23 0.36
C GLY A 112 10.80 -3.03 0.84
N ASN A 113 9.78 -2.38 1.42
CA ASN A 113 8.54 -3.09 1.72
C ASN A 113 7.83 -3.43 0.44
N LEU A 114 7.16 -4.58 0.41
CA LEU A 114 6.40 -4.98 -0.77
C LEU A 114 4.95 -4.52 -0.63
N VAL A 115 4.44 -3.98 -1.73
CA VAL A 115 3.09 -3.45 -1.81
C VAL A 115 2.42 -4.12 -3.00
N GLN A 116 1.17 -4.56 -2.82
CA GLN A 116 0.42 -5.19 -3.90
C GLN A 116 -0.69 -4.26 -4.37
N LEU A 117 -0.95 -4.30 -5.65
CA LEU A 117 -2.10 -3.63 -6.25
C LEU A 117 -3.01 -4.72 -6.82
N TRP A 118 -4.27 -4.71 -6.40
CA TRP A 118 -5.23 -5.73 -6.75
C TRP A 118 -6.34 -5.12 -7.60
N GLN A 119 -6.63 -5.73 -8.74
CA GLN A 119 -7.78 -5.35 -9.54
C GLN A 119 -8.69 -6.55 -9.70
N TYR A 120 -9.94 -6.39 -9.29
CA TYR A 120 -10.95 -7.41 -9.46
C TYR A 120 -11.57 -7.24 -10.85
N ARG A 121 -11.63 -8.33 -11.60
CA ARG A 121 -12.18 -8.32 -12.95
C ARG A 121 -13.62 -8.79 -12.91
N GLY A 122 -14.37 -8.36 -13.92
CA GLY A 122 -15.77 -8.69 -13.98
C GLY A 122 -16.57 -7.92 -12.96
N LYS A 123 -17.81 -8.28 -12.82
CA LYS A 123 -18.71 -7.55 -11.94
C LYS A 123 -18.68 -8.05 -10.51
N ASN A 124 -18.03 -9.16 -10.27
CA ASN A 124 -18.07 -9.77 -8.95
C ASN A 124 -16.88 -9.35 -8.15
N SER A 125 -16.69 -8.07 -8.02
CA SER A 125 -15.71 -7.57 -7.10
C SER A 125 -16.27 -7.66 -5.69
N ARG A 126 -15.44 -7.32 -4.72
CA ARG A 126 -15.84 -7.44 -3.33
C ARG A 126 -16.98 -6.50 -3.03
N GLY A 127 -18.04 -7.04 -2.49
CA GLY A 127 -19.19 -6.26 -2.13
C GLY A 127 -20.18 -6.01 -3.27
N GLU A 128 -19.95 -6.63 -4.37
CA GLU A 128 -20.86 -6.47 -5.50
C GLU A 128 -21.98 -7.45 -5.45
#